data_4d85ee3f1570407f4b22f6e4a15948a1
#
_entry.id   4d85ee3f1570407f4b22f6e4a15948a1
#
_cell.length_a   1.000
_cell.length_b   1.000
_cell.length_c   1.000
_cell.angle_alpha   90.00
_cell.angle_beta   90.00
_cell.angle_gamma   90.00
#
_symmetry.space_group_name_H-M   'P 1'
#
loop_
_entity.id
_entity.type
_entity.pdbx_description
1 polymer ?
#
loop_
_entity_poly.entity_id
_entity_poly.type
_entity_poly.pdbx_seq_one_letter_code
_entity_poly.pdbx_strand_id
1 'polypeptide(L)'
;QVLTMDNDKMLNADGVEDETVGQQWLETHNNWPAQMWIQTSYNTKNNKHKSGDDSKAFRGNYAGIGYTWDEDNNIFWPKKPHASWTKNTSTASWDAPITYPSVDTYDSTWTQEEIDAELAAENSSMPEGTNAGDPKTRSYDIYWDESAYQADNNTGWKATKHDDSTVSWNGSAWA
;
A
#
# COMPACT_ATOMS: atom_id res chain seq x y z
N GLN A 1 -3.98 -3.27 -19.94
CA GLN A 1 -3.90 -4.73 -19.77
C GLN A 1 -2.54 -5.06 -19.13
N VAL A 2 -2.51 -6.04 -18.23
CA VAL A 2 -1.27 -6.61 -17.67
C VAL A 2 -1.25 -8.09 -18.07
N LEU A 3 -0.12 -8.53 -18.62
CA LEU A 3 0.10 -9.93 -19.02
C LEU A 3 1.32 -10.47 -18.26
N THR A 4 1.30 -11.76 -17.97
CA THR A 4 2.49 -12.52 -17.57
C THR A 4 3.04 -13.26 -18.77
N MET A 5 4.36 -13.32 -18.87
CA MET A 5 5.06 -14.02 -19.93
C MET A 5 6.20 -14.86 -19.33
N ASP A 6 6.45 -16.01 -19.90
CA ASP A 6 7.57 -16.86 -19.48
C ASP A 6 8.90 -16.20 -19.83
N ASN A 7 9.88 -16.29 -18.94
CA ASN A 7 11.18 -15.65 -19.12
C ASN A 7 11.90 -16.08 -20.40
N ASP A 8 11.71 -17.32 -20.85
CA ASP A 8 12.33 -17.85 -22.09
C ASP A 8 11.88 -17.08 -23.35
N LYS A 9 10.74 -16.37 -23.29
CA LYS A 9 10.23 -15.52 -24.40
C LYS A 9 10.87 -14.12 -24.43
N MET A 10 11.69 -13.81 -23.43
CA MET A 10 12.36 -12.51 -23.29
C MET A 10 13.88 -12.62 -23.42
N LEU A 11 14.43 -13.80 -23.64
CA LEU A 11 15.89 -13.99 -23.72
C LEU A 11 16.42 -13.62 -25.11
N ASN A 12 17.46 -12.80 -25.12
CA ASN A 12 18.25 -12.54 -26.32
C ASN A 12 19.16 -13.73 -26.68
N ALA A 13 19.97 -13.61 -27.74
CA ALA A 13 20.88 -14.67 -28.19
C ALA A 13 21.92 -15.10 -27.15
N ASP A 14 22.24 -14.24 -26.19
CA ASP A 14 23.20 -14.52 -25.12
C ASP A 14 22.52 -15.12 -23.89
N GLY A 15 21.20 -15.37 -23.92
CA GLY A 15 20.42 -15.90 -22.80
C GLY A 15 20.14 -14.87 -21.71
N VAL A 16 20.24 -13.59 -22.04
CA VAL A 16 19.97 -12.47 -21.13
C VAL A 16 18.57 -11.91 -21.41
N GLU A 17 17.84 -11.55 -20.36
CA GLU A 17 16.52 -10.92 -20.45
C GLU A 17 16.62 -9.58 -21.20
N ASP A 18 15.79 -9.41 -22.24
CA ASP A 18 15.74 -8.23 -23.10
C ASP A 18 14.29 -7.85 -23.39
N GLU A 19 13.91 -6.65 -22.96
CA GLU A 19 12.55 -6.12 -23.13
C GLU A 19 12.14 -6.09 -24.62
N THR A 20 13.06 -5.75 -25.54
CA THR A 20 12.76 -5.66 -26.97
C THR A 20 12.35 -7.02 -27.52
N VAL A 21 13.01 -8.10 -27.11
CA VAL A 21 12.65 -9.46 -27.50
C VAL A 21 11.24 -9.82 -27.02
N GLY A 22 10.94 -9.50 -25.75
CA GLY A 22 9.60 -9.70 -25.19
C GLY A 22 8.53 -8.88 -25.89
N GLN A 23 8.79 -7.62 -26.21
CA GLN A 23 7.89 -6.75 -26.95
C GLN A 23 7.56 -7.29 -28.35
N GLN A 24 8.56 -7.77 -29.09
CA GLN A 24 8.37 -8.37 -30.41
C GLN A 24 7.59 -9.68 -30.35
N TRP A 25 7.83 -10.49 -29.31
CA TRP A 25 7.05 -11.70 -29.08
C TRP A 25 5.58 -11.37 -28.84
N LEU A 26 5.31 -10.35 -27.98
CA LEU A 26 3.96 -9.89 -27.67
C LEU A 26 3.26 -9.29 -28.88
N GLU A 27 3.94 -8.52 -29.72
CA GLU A 27 3.39 -8.00 -30.99
C GLU A 27 2.87 -9.13 -31.86
N THR A 28 3.68 -10.19 -32.03
CA THR A 28 3.34 -11.33 -32.87
C THR A 28 2.13 -12.11 -32.34
N HIS A 29 1.97 -12.21 -31.02
CA HIS A 29 0.96 -13.07 -30.39
C HIS A 29 -0.30 -12.33 -29.91
N ASN A 30 -0.25 -11.01 -29.75
CA ASN A 30 -1.37 -10.22 -29.22
C ASN A 30 -1.91 -9.17 -30.20
N ASN A 31 -1.35 -9.07 -31.38
CA ASN A 31 -1.78 -8.13 -32.44
C ASN A 31 -1.78 -6.64 -31.95
N TRP A 32 -0.83 -6.30 -31.08
CA TRP A 32 -0.59 -4.94 -30.61
C TRP A 32 0.87 -4.55 -30.88
N PRO A 33 1.16 -3.32 -31.36
CA PRO A 33 2.52 -2.91 -31.68
C PRO A 33 3.49 -3.09 -30.53
N ALA A 34 4.73 -3.53 -30.82
CA ALA A 34 5.77 -3.81 -29.82
C ALA A 34 5.98 -2.66 -28.83
N GLN A 35 6.02 -1.42 -29.32
CA GLN A 35 6.23 -0.21 -28.51
C GLN A 35 5.10 0.10 -27.52
N MET A 36 3.97 -0.57 -27.61
CA MET A 36 2.87 -0.43 -26.67
C MET A 36 3.01 -1.32 -25.42
N TRP A 37 4.01 -2.20 -25.43
CA TRP A 37 4.30 -3.10 -24.32
C TRP A 37 5.46 -2.57 -23.51
N ILE A 38 5.27 -2.47 -22.20
CA ILE A 38 6.28 -1.99 -21.27
C ILE A 38 6.47 -3.06 -20.20
N GLN A 39 7.71 -3.52 -20.07
CA GLN A 39 8.07 -4.52 -19.07
C GLN A 39 7.83 -4.02 -17.65
N THR A 40 7.41 -4.90 -16.76
CA THR A 40 7.28 -4.65 -15.32
C THR A 40 7.76 -5.87 -14.53
N SER A 41 8.14 -5.69 -13.28
CA SER A 41 8.57 -6.81 -12.42
C SER A 41 7.67 -6.94 -11.21
N TYR A 42 7.06 -8.11 -11.02
CA TYR A 42 6.23 -8.41 -9.84
C TYR A 42 7.03 -8.43 -8.52
N ASN A 43 8.36 -8.40 -8.61
CA ASN A 43 9.25 -8.34 -7.45
C ASN A 43 9.49 -6.93 -6.92
N THR A 44 8.95 -5.89 -7.59
CA THR A 44 9.18 -4.49 -7.24
C THR A 44 7.91 -3.83 -6.73
N LYS A 45 8.01 -3.16 -5.58
CA LYS A 45 6.96 -2.30 -5.03
C LYS A 45 7.61 -1.13 -4.27
N ASN A 46 7.16 0.09 -4.53
CA ASN A 46 7.61 1.30 -3.85
C ASN A 46 9.15 1.49 -3.93
N ASN A 47 9.74 1.25 -5.10
CA ASN A 47 11.19 1.23 -5.33
C ASN A 47 11.96 0.21 -4.47
N LYS A 48 11.27 -0.78 -3.91
CA LYS A 48 11.86 -1.86 -3.12
C LYS A 48 11.74 -3.18 -3.85
N HIS A 49 12.81 -3.99 -3.80
CA HIS A 49 12.78 -5.33 -4.36
C HIS A 49 12.49 -6.38 -3.28
N LYS A 50 11.65 -7.34 -3.60
CA LYS A 50 11.19 -8.40 -2.69
C LYS A 50 12.32 -9.21 -2.03
N SER A 51 13.50 -9.30 -2.66
CA SER A 51 14.66 -9.98 -2.08
C SER A 51 15.42 -9.17 -1.00
N GLY A 52 15.05 -7.89 -0.78
CA GLY A 52 15.77 -6.96 0.10
C GLY A 52 16.96 -6.26 -0.58
N ASP A 53 17.29 -6.60 -1.82
CA ASP A 53 18.30 -5.92 -2.62
C ASP A 53 17.63 -4.92 -3.56
N ASP A 54 17.51 -3.68 -3.10
CA ASP A 54 16.80 -2.62 -3.82
C ASP A 54 17.48 -2.18 -5.12
N SER A 55 18.75 -2.57 -5.35
CA SER A 55 19.42 -2.33 -6.64
C SER A 55 18.76 -3.11 -7.80
N LYS A 56 17.95 -4.12 -7.48
CA LYS A 56 17.14 -4.91 -8.42
C LYS A 56 15.73 -4.38 -8.60
N ALA A 57 15.36 -3.29 -7.91
CA ALA A 57 14.05 -2.68 -8.10
C ALA A 57 13.90 -2.17 -9.53
N PHE A 58 12.76 -2.44 -10.15
CA PHE A 58 12.53 -2.16 -11.55
C PHE A 58 11.25 -1.37 -11.76
N ARG A 59 11.38 -0.17 -12.34
CA ARG A 59 10.26 0.71 -12.71
C ARG A 59 9.28 1.02 -11.58
N GLY A 60 9.82 1.21 -10.39
CA GLY A 60 9.10 1.70 -9.22
C GLY A 60 8.11 0.72 -8.61
N ASN A 61 7.20 0.20 -9.44
CA ASN A 61 6.17 -0.74 -9.00
C ASN A 61 5.87 -1.79 -10.06
N TYR A 62 5.44 -2.97 -9.61
CA TYR A 62 4.72 -3.92 -10.46
C TYR A 62 3.42 -3.27 -10.98
N ALA A 63 3.26 -3.26 -12.28
CA ALA A 63 2.11 -2.65 -12.91
C ALA A 63 0.82 -3.43 -12.64
N GLY A 64 -0.14 -2.80 -11.98
CA GLY A 64 -1.49 -3.30 -11.79
C GLY A 64 -2.46 -2.77 -12.87
N ILE A 65 -3.65 -3.38 -12.97
CA ILE A 65 -4.72 -2.87 -13.83
C ILE A 65 -5.10 -1.46 -13.33
N GLY A 66 -5.12 -0.49 -14.25
CA GLY A 66 -5.43 0.91 -13.94
C GLY A 66 -4.23 1.73 -13.46
N TYR A 67 -3.02 1.16 -13.43
CA TYR A 67 -1.79 1.93 -13.22
C TYR A 67 -1.48 2.81 -14.45
N THR A 68 -0.79 3.91 -14.21
CA THR A 68 -0.32 4.82 -15.25
C THR A 68 1.19 4.71 -15.39
N TRP A 69 1.68 4.54 -16.60
CA TRP A 69 3.09 4.61 -16.90
C TRP A 69 3.56 6.07 -16.95
N ASP A 70 4.64 6.37 -16.26
CA ASP A 70 5.32 7.67 -16.22
C ASP A 70 6.72 7.46 -16.79
N GLU A 71 6.87 7.81 -18.07
CA GLU A 71 8.10 7.57 -18.82
C GLU A 71 9.25 8.43 -18.30
N ASP A 72 8.97 9.68 -17.94
CA ASP A 72 9.98 10.63 -17.46
C ASP A 72 10.64 10.16 -16.15
N ASN A 73 9.86 9.55 -15.28
CA ASN A 73 10.32 9.04 -13.99
C ASN A 73 10.61 7.52 -14.00
N ASN A 74 10.31 6.83 -15.11
CA ASN A 74 10.45 5.38 -15.23
C ASN A 74 9.69 4.62 -14.11
N ILE A 75 8.42 5.03 -13.83
CA ILE A 75 7.61 4.52 -12.73
C ILE A 75 6.21 4.15 -13.20
N PHE A 76 5.72 2.97 -12.78
CA PHE A 76 4.30 2.65 -12.82
C PHE A 76 3.59 3.19 -11.58
N TRP A 77 2.68 4.14 -11.77
CA TRP A 77 1.91 4.74 -10.68
C TRP A 77 0.58 4.03 -10.45
N PRO A 78 0.30 3.60 -9.22
CA PRO A 78 -1.05 3.15 -8.86
C PRO A 78 -2.05 4.29 -9.00
N LYS A 79 -3.33 3.96 -9.08
CA LYS A 79 -4.37 4.98 -9.07
C LYS A 79 -4.18 5.92 -7.87
N LYS A 80 -4.28 7.23 -8.12
CA LYS A 80 -4.21 8.25 -7.07
C LYS A 80 -5.28 7.98 -6.00
N PRO A 81 -4.92 7.78 -4.73
CA PRO A 81 -5.91 7.43 -3.69
C PRO A 81 -6.83 8.59 -3.33
N HIS A 82 -6.27 9.80 -3.21
CA HIS A 82 -7.00 11.02 -2.83
C HIS A 82 -6.54 12.22 -3.66
N ALA A 83 -7.42 13.20 -3.86
CA ALA A 83 -7.14 14.35 -4.73
C ALA A 83 -5.96 15.20 -4.24
N SER A 84 -5.76 15.31 -2.93
CA SER A 84 -4.68 16.09 -2.32
C SER A 84 -3.31 15.42 -2.34
N TRP A 85 -3.24 14.08 -2.47
CA TRP A 85 -1.97 13.35 -2.38
C TRP A 85 -1.05 13.65 -3.58
N THR A 86 0.25 13.62 -3.36
CA THR A 86 1.27 13.95 -4.35
C THR A 86 2.19 12.76 -4.64
N LYS A 87 2.75 12.73 -5.85
CA LYS A 87 3.71 11.70 -6.26
C LYS A 87 5.02 11.87 -5.51
N ASN A 88 5.53 10.80 -4.92
CA ASN A 88 6.88 10.71 -4.39
C ASN A 88 7.69 9.75 -5.27
N THR A 89 8.54 10.31 -6.12
CA THR A 89 9.35 9.53 -7.06
C THR A 89 10.44 8.69 -6.36
N SER A 90 10.88 9.11 -5.18
CA SER A 90 11.90 8.36 -4.42
C SER A 90 11.36 7.04 -3.87
N THR A 91 10.09 7.02 -3.52
CA THR A 91 9.41 5.82 -2.99
C THR A 91 8.45 5.18 -3.99
N ALA A 92 8.28 5.78 -5.18
CA ALA A 92 7.27 5.38 -6.17
C ALA A 92 5.87 5.20 -5.56
N SER A 93 5.51 6.06 -4.60
CA SER A 93 4.24 6.04 -3.88
C SER A 93 3.56 7.41 -3.87
N TRP A 94 2.32 7.44 -3.44
CA TRP A 94 1.59 8.68 -3.20
C TRP A 94 1.73 9.07 -1.74
N ASP A 95 2.11 10.31 -1.48
CA ASP A 95 2.23 10.85 -0.12
C ASP A 95 1.05 11.76 0.19
N ALA A 96 0.49 11.60 1.37
CA ALA A 96 -0.45 12.55 1.94
C ALA A 96 0.26 13.87 2.24
N PRO A 97 -0.43 15.01 2.11
CA PRO A 97 0.16 16.33 2.41
C PRO A 97 0.48 16.52 3.90
N ILE A 98 -0.14 15.73 4.78
CA ILE A 98 0.13 15.70 6.22
C ILE A 98 0.79 14.36 6.57
N THR A 99 1.88 14.41 7.33
CA THR A 99 2.59 13.21 7.80
C THR A 99 1.64 12.25 8.51
N TYR A 100 1.80 10.95 8.22
CA TYR A 100 1.03 9.90 8.88
C TYR A 100 1.20 9.98 10.41
N PRO A 101 0.11 9.83 11.19
CA PRO A 101 0.15 9.88 12.64
C PRO A 101 1.15 8.89 13.23
N SER A 102 1.95 9.36 14.18
CA SER A 102 2.93 8.52 14.88
C SER A 102 2.34 7.74 16.06
N VAL A 103 1.09 8.04 16.43
CA VAL A 103 0.35 7.38 17.52
C VAL A 103 -0.75 6.55 16.87
N ASP A 104 -0.59 5.24 16.87
CA ASP A 104 -1.48 4.27 16.24
C ASP A 104 -2.28 3.42 17.23
N THR A 105 -2.07 3.66 18.53
CA THR A 105 -2.75 2.95 19.62
C THR A 105 -3.30 3.91 20.67
N TYR A 106 -4.24 3.42 21.47
CA TYR A 106 -4.82 4.12 22.61
C TYR A 106 -5.13 3.18 23.77
N ASP A 107 -5.15 3.72 24.99
CA ASP A 107 -5.51 2.97 26.17
C ASP A 107 -7.03 2.87 26.31
N SER A 108 -7.48 1.70 26.67
CA SER A 108 -8.87 1.38 26.98
C SER A 108 -8.94 0.30 28.06
N THR A 109 -10.11 -0.30 28.25
CA THR A 109 -10.28 -1.42 29.18
C THR A 109 -11.01 -2.58 28.50
N TRP A 110 -10.81 -3.78 29.06
CA TRP A 110 -11.56 -4.95 28.66
C TRP A 110 -13.03 -4.80 29.05
N THR A 111 -13.93 -5.14 28.13
CA THR A 111 -15.36 -5.29 28.43
C THR A 111 -15.69 -6.76 28.74
N GLN A 112 -16.80 -7.02 29.46
CA GLN A 112 -17.23 -8.39 29.74
C GLN A 112 -17.55 -9.16 28.44
N GLU A 113 -18.18 -8.48 27.46
CA GLU A 113 -18.52 -9.08 26.16
C GLU A 113 -17.28 -9.55 25.39
N GLU A 114 -16.20 -8.77 25.42
CA GLU A 114 -14.94 -9.16 24.78
C GLU A 114 -14.28 -10.35 25.48
N ILE A 115 -14.32 -10.38 26.83
CA ILE A 115 -13.80 -11.49 27.60
C ILE A 115 -14.56 -12.77 27.27
N ASP A 116 -15.87 -12.70 27.21
CA ASP A 116 -16.72 -13.85 26.88
C ASP A 116 -16.45 -14.36 25.45
N ALA A 117 -16.24 -13.42 24.50
CA ALA A 117 -15.88 -13.76 23.12
C ALA A 117 -14.49 -14.42 23.01
N GLU A 118 -13.49 -13.90 23.72
CA GLU A 118 -12.14 -14.48 23.78
C GLU A 118 -12.13 -15.87 24.42
N LEU A 119 -12.91 -16.06 25.49
CA LEU A 119 -13.04 -17.38 26.14
C LEU A 119 -13.70 -18.42 25.24
N ALA A 120 -14.56 -17.99 24.32
CA ALA A 120 -15.20 -18.87 23.34
C ALA A 120 -14.31 -19.16 22.11
N ALA A 121 -13.22 -18.41 21.92
CA ALA A 121 -12.32 -18.55 20.77
C ALA A 121 -11.31 -19.69 21.00
N GLU A 122 -11.04 -20.50 19.94
CA GLU A 122 -10.06 -21.59 19.99
C GLU A 122 -8.61 -21.11 20.19
N ASN A 123 -8.31 -19.86 19.80
CA ASN A 123 -6.97 -19.27 19.84
C ASN A 123 -7.00 -17.90 20.54
N SER A 124 -7.50 -17.87 21.78
CA SER A 124 -7.51 -16.63 22.58
C SER A 124 -6.09 -16.13 22.84
N SER A 125 -5.87 -14.83 22.66
CA SER A 125 -4.64 -14.12 23.01
C SER A 125 -4.78 -13.34 24.33
N MET A 126 -5.92 -13.43 24.99
CA MET A 126 -6.20 -12.74 26.24
C MET A 126 -5.32 -13.27 27.38
N PRO A 127 -4.69 -12.41 28.19
CA PRO A 127 -3.95 -12.83 29.37
C PRO A 127 -4.84 -13.60 30.36
N GLU A 128 -4.29 -14.65 30.98
CA GLU A 128 -5.00 -15.43 31.99
C GLU A 128 -5.37 -14.52 33.19
N GLY A 129 -6.60 -14.66 33.65
CA GLY A 129 -7.12 -13.88 34.79
C GLY A 129 -7.59 -12.48 34.45
N THR A 130 -7.73 -12.13 33.16
CA THR A 130 -8.29 -10.83 32.75
C THR A 130 -9.71 -10.65 33.23
N ASN A 131 -10.01 -9.46 33.78
CA ASN A 131 -11.33 -9.06 34.25
C ASN A 131 -11.84 -7.82 33.49
N ALA A 132 -13.15 -7.61 33.48
CA ALA A 132 -13.73 -6.38 32.96
C ALA A 132 -13.19 -5.16 33.75
N GLY A 133 -12.75 -4.14 33.00
CA GLY A 133 -12.09 -2.98 33.55
C GLY A 133 -10.55 -3.03 33.59
N ASP A 134 -9.94 -4.20 33.36
CA ASP A 134 -8.49 -4.31 33.26
C ASP A 134 -7.95 -3.53 32.03
N PRO A 135 -6.72 -2.97 32.10
CA PRO A 135 -6.14 -2.22 31.00
C PRO A 135 -6.02 -3.02 29.71
N LYS A 136 -6.33 -2.40 28.58
CA LYS A 136 -6.17 -2.94 27.23
C LYS A 136 -5.69 -1.85 26.28
N THR A 137 -4.57 -2.08 25.59
CA THR A 137 -4.14 -1.22 24.50
C THR A 137 -4.80 -1.67 23.21
N ARG A 138 -5.38 -0.73 22.45
CA ARG A 138 -6.06 -0.96 21.19
C ARG A 138 -5.43 -0.17 20.06
N SER A 139 -5.48 -0.70 18.85
CA SER A 139 -5.11 0.05 17.65
C SER A 139 -6.24 0.95 17.19
N TYR A 140 -5.88 2.11 16.66
CA TYR A 140 -6.76 2.95 15.87
C TYR A 140 -6.94 2.36 14.48
N ASP A 141 -8.15 2.47 13.91
CA ASP A 141 -8.38 2.30 12.47
C ASP A 141 -8.21 3.67 11.79
N ILE A 142 -7.00 3.92 11.27
CA ILE A 142 -6.58 5.23 10.76
C ILE A 142 -6.88 5.32 9.27
N TYR A 143 -7.51 6.40 8.85
CA TYR A 143 -7.84 6.67 7.45
C TYR A 143 -7.69 8.15 7.10
N TRP A 144 -7.57 8.44 5.80
CA TRP A 144 -7.56 9.79 5.27
C TRP A 144 -8.96 10.27 4.91
N ASP A 145 -9.36 11.42 5.44
CA ASP A 145 -10.59 12.12 5.08
C ASP A 145 -10.25 13.33 4.19
N GLU A 146 -10.41 13.16 2.90
CA GLU A 146 -10.14 14.20 1.91
C GLU A 146 -11.01 15.44 2.13
N SER A 147 -12.29 15.27 2.53
CA SER A 147 -13.20 16.38 2.78
C SER A 147 -12.77 17.23 3.96
N ALA A 148 -12.28 16.60 5.03
CA ALA A 148 -11.71 17.29 6.18
C ALA A 148 -10.49 18.13 5.76
N TYR A 149 -9.57 17.53 4.97
CA TYR A 149 -8.40 18.26 4.46
C TYR A 149 -8.77 19.43 3.56
N GLN A 150 -9.76 19.29 2.69
CA GLN A 150 -10.21 20.39 1.82
C GLN A 150 -10.87 21.52 2.59
N ALA A 151 -11.46 21.23 3.75
CA ALA A 151 -12.03 22.23 4.64
C ALA A 151 -10.98 22.94 5.50
N ASP A 152 -9.94 22.22 5.93
CA ASP A 152 -8.81 22.74 6.69
C ASP A 152 -7.55 21.92 6.37
N ASN A 153 -6.59 22.53 5.69
CA ASN A 153 -5.34 21.91 5.24
C ASN A 153 -4.42 21.42 6.38
N ASN A 154 -4.76 21.67 7.63
CA ASN A 154 -4.06 21.15 8.82
C ASN A 154 -4.68 19.87 9.36
N THR A 155 -5.80 19.43 8.80
CA THR A 155 -6.52 18.21 9.17
C THR A 155 -6.57 17.24 7.98
N GLY A 156 -7.03 16.01 8.22
CA GLY A 156 -7.17 15.02 7.15
C GLY A 156 -7.05 13.59 7.66
N TRP A 157 -6.12 13.34 8.58
CA TRP A 157 -6.07 12.03 9.25
C TRP A 157 -7.16 11.93 10.29
N LYS A 158 -7.95 10.88 10.20
CA LYS A 158 -8.97 10.47 11.17
C LYS A 158 -8.73 9.04 11.62
N ALA A 159 -9.27 8.72 12.77
CA ALA A 159 -9.25 7.35 13.27
C ALA A 159 -10.56 6.99 13.94
N THR A 160 -10.95 5.72 13.78
CA THR A 160 -12.08 5.14 14.50
C THR A 160 -11.56 4.28 15.65
N LYS A 161 -12.20 4.38 16.80
CA LYS A 161 -11.99 3.54 17.96
C LYS A 161 -12.92 2.31 17.91
N HIS A 162 -12.69 1.36 18.78
CA HIS A 162 -13.49 0.12 18.90
C HIS A 162 -14.98 0.34 19.24
N ASP A 163 -15.31 1.52 19.77
CA ASP A 163 -16.68 1.95 20.12
C ASP A 163 -17.33 2.79 19.02
N ASP A 164 -16.78 2.73 17.79
CA ASP A 164 -17.19 3.51 16.64
C ASP A 164 -17.04 5.04 16.78
N SER A 165 -16.47 5.50 17.87
CA SER A 165 -16.15 6.93 18.01
C SER A 165 -15.01 7.33 17.08
N THR A 166 -15.11 8.53 16.51
CA THR A 166 -14.12 9.06 15.57
C THR A 166 -13.33 10.20 16.21
N VAL A 167 -12.02 10.20 15.99
CA VAL A 167 -11.09 11.25 16.42
C VAL A 167 -10.32 11.79 15.23
N SER A 168 -9.84 13.04 15.35
CA SER A 168 -9.05 13.71 14.31
C SER A 168 -7.62 13.93 14.79
N TRP A 169 -6.66 13.79 13.88
CA TRP A 169 -5.25 14.09 14.16
C TRP A 169 -4.99 15.57 14.03
N ASN A 170 -4.41 16.19 15.08
CA ASN A 170 -4.07 17.60 15.10
C ASN A 170 -2.59 17.92 14.81
N GLY A 171 -1.83 16.92 14.37
CA GLY A 171 -0.40 17.01 14.11
C GLY A 171 0.49 16.45 15.24
N SER A 172 -0.07 16.21 16.42
CA SER A 172 0.66 15.67 17.58
C SER A 172 -0.13 14.66 18.41
N ALA A 173 -1.45 14.72 18.39
CA ALA A 173 -2.34 13.84 19.15
C ALA A 173 -3.69 13.66 18.45
N TRP A 174 -4.39 12.62 18.85
CA TRP A 174 -5.79 12.39 18.48
C TRP A 174 -6.72 13.18 19.43
N ALA A 175 -7.69 13.90 18.86
CA ALA A 175 -8.67 14.70 19.59
C ALA A 175 -10.09 14.56 19.00
#